data_4121bc88f87e64533c275426bf709783
#
_entry.id   4121bc88f87e64533c275426bf709783
#
_cell.length_a   1.000
_cell.length_b   1.000
_cell.length_c   1.000
_cell.angle_alpha   90.00
_cell.angle_beta   90.00
_cell.angle_gamma   90.00
#
_symmetry.space_group_name_H-M   'P 1'
#
loop_
_entity.id
_entity.type
_entity.pdbx_description
1 polymer ?
#
loop_
_entity_poly.entity_id
_entity_poly.type
_entity_poly.pdbx_seq_one_letter_code
_entity_poly.pdbx_strand_id
1 'polypeptide(L)'
;MCGIVGYVGPKDCSEVLVNALTKLEYRGYDSAGIAVFDNGEIKTVKTKGKLQDLKDKLAEVGTPKGHVGIGHTRWATHGEPSDVNSHPHSGARVTIVHNGIIENYMELKDFLISKGRAFLSDTDTEVVAQLLDYKYNGNPLETIDSVMAELKGSFALGIMFKDFPDRVFAVRRESPLIVGVAEGECFIASDVPAILQYTRDYYLLDHDEIVTLSPDGVSFVDEHLDPIEKELQTADWDMEAAEKGGYPHFMIKEINEQPEAIRTTIMPRIKEGLPFLEECGITTETIKNFKNITIVACGTAMHAGMVGKYVIEDLARVPVNVDIASEFRYRNPIVGEGDLVIIISQSGETADSLAAMRLAKQKGAKTLAIVNAKGSSIAREADMLIYTLAGPEISVPSTKAYITQLSVMYLFAFELALAKETISTAECKRLVSALTKMPEAVQYVIDNCEDTCKFVATKLVATDSLLYIGRGLDYALSMEGSLKLKEVSYIHSESYAAGELKHGTISLIDEDVPVIAVATQTDIIPKTISNVVEVKSRGAKVILVCTDACARELKDGVADYVIEIPHTDELLMPITAVVPLQILAYYTSINRGIDPDKPKNLAKSVTVE
;
A
#
# COMPACT_ATOMS: atom_id res chain seq x y z
N MET A 1 9.51 -0.81 -3.20
CA MET A 1 10.15 0.05 -2.20
C MET A 1 11.19 -0.70 -1.40
N CYS A 2 12.21 0.03 -0.90
CA CYS A 2 13.30 -0.55 -0.13
C CYS A 2 12.97 -0.69 1.36
N GLY A 3 13.71 -1.52 2.08
CA GLY A 3 13.65 -1.66 3.53
C GLY A 3 14.97 -1.29 4.19
N ILE A 4 14.93 -0.34 5.13
CA ILE A 4 16.07 0.03 5.98
C ILE A 4 15.89 -0.60 7.35
N VAL A 5 16.99 -1.07 7.92
CA VAL A 5 17.14 -1.41 9.34
C VAL A 5 18.49 -0.89 9.83
N GLY A 6 18.54 -0.34 11.03
CA GLY A 6 19.76 -0.08 11.76
C GLY A 6 19.63 -0.57 13.19
N TYR A 7 20.74 -0.91 13.82
CA TYR A 7 20.79 -1.45 15.17
C TYR A 7 22.00 -0.95 15.95
N VAL A 8 21.76 -0.62 17.21
CA VAL A 8 22.77 -0.39 18.24
C VAL A 8 22.32 -1.12 19.50
N GLY A 9 23.12 -2.05 20.01
CA GLY A 9 22.76 -2.81 21.21
C GLY A 9 23.69 -3.99 21.50
N PRO A 10 23.44 -4.79 22.55
CA PRO A 10 24.37 -5.82 23.02
C PRO A 10 24.35 -7.13 22.20
N LYS A 11 23.35 -7.34 21.33
CA LYS A 11 23.21 -8.58 20.53
C LYS A 11 24.14 -8.57 19.32
N ASP A 12 24.30 -9.73 18.68
CA ASP A 12 24.98 -9.82 17.38
C ASP A 12 24.18 -9.04 16.33
N CYS A 13 24.77 -7.93 15.88
CA CYS A 13 24.11 -7.00 14.96
C CYS A 13 23.74 -7.66 13.64
N SER A 14 24.58 -8.54 13.09
CA SER A 14 24.30 -9.22 11.82
C SER A 14 23.03 -10.06 11.90
N GLU A 15 22.84 -10.77 12.99
CA GLU A 15 21.62 -11.59 13.21
C GLU A 15 20.39 -10.69 13.33
N VAL A 16 20.48 -9.63 14.13
CA VAL A 16 19.36 -8.66 14.29
C VAL A 16 18.98 -8.04 12.97
N LEU A 17 19.95 -7.56 12.18
CA LEU A 17 19.70 -6.93 10.88
C LEU A 17 19.03 -7.90 9.90
N VAL A 18 19.55 -9.13 9.76
CA VAL A 18 19.01 -10.13 8.84
C VAL A 18 17.58 -10.55 9.23
N ASN A 19 17.32 -10.73 10.53
CA ASN A 19 15.99 -11.06 11.02
C ASN A 19 14.99 -9.92 10.77
N ALA A 20 15.37 -8.69 11.05
CA ALA A 20 14.53 -7.51 10.80
C ALA A 20 14.28 -7.28 9.31
N LEU A 21 15.31 -7.42 8.45
CA LEU A 21 15.16 -7.34 6.99
C LEU A 21 14.26 -8.44 6.43
N THR A 22 14.21 -9.63 7.06
CA THR A 22 13.28 -10.70 6.67
C THR A 22 11.81 -10.22 6.77
N LYS A 23 11.52 -9.37 7.76
CA LYS A 23 10.18 -8.80 7.95
C LYS A 23 9.89 -7.61 7.01
N LEU A 24 10.90 -7.09 6.30
CA LEU A 24 10.77 -6.01 5.31
C LEU A 24 10.93 -6.49 3.85
N GLU A 25 11.12 -7.79 3.62
CA GLU A 25 11.35 -8.31 2.25
C GLU A 25 10.17 -8.04 1.30
N TYR A 26 8.94 -7.87 1.83
CA TYR A 26 7.78 -7.43 1.04
C TYR A 26 7.92 -6.02 0.44
N ARG A 27 8.87 -5.22 0.96
CA ARG A 27 9.16 -3.87 0.46
C ARG A 27 10.19 -3.86 -0.68
N GLY A 28 11.12 -4.82 -0.71
CA GLY A 28 12.17 -4.89 -1.74
C GLY A 28 12.90 -6.24 -1.68
N TYR A 29 13.21 -6.80 -2.84
CA TYR A 29 13.79 -8.14 -2.96
C TYR A 29 14.73 -8.31 -4.16
N ASP A 30 15.17 -7.21 -4.77
CA ASP A 30 16.07 -7.23 -5.94
C ASP A 30 17.53 -7.42 -5.54
N SER A 31 17.87 -6.92 -4.38
CA SER A 31 19.17 -7.10 -3.74
C SER A 31 19.09 -6.81 -2.24
N ALA A 32 20.05 -7.31 -1.49
CA ALA A 32 20.14 -7.10 -0.04
C ALA A 32 21.59 -6.95 0.42
N GLY A 33 21.78 -6.29 1.57
CA GLY A 33 23.10 -6.18 2.18
C GLY A 33 23.07 -5.58 3.57
N ILE A 34 24.16 -5.81 4.30
CA ILE A 34 24.40 -5.26 5.63
C ILE A 34 25.80 -4.64 5.71
N ALA A 35 25.95 -3.66 6.58
CA ALA A 35 27.23 -3.13 7.01
C ALA A 35 27.28 -3.14 8.54
N VAL A 36 28.34 -3.69 9.11
CA VAL A 36 28.51 -3.89 10.55
C VAL A 36 29.87 -3.39 10.99
N PHE A 37 29.92 -2.74 12.12
CA PHE A 37 31.18 -2.36 12.78
C PHE A 37 31.82 -3.62 13.39
N ASP A 38 32.89 -4.12 12.78
CA ASP A 38 33.59 -5.32 13.18
C ASP A 38 35.10 -5.03 13.32
N ASN A 39 35.65 -5.16 14.55
CA ASN A 39 37.06 -4.96 14.86
C ASN A 39 37.66 -3.62 14.38
N GLY A 40 36.89 -2.52 14.54
CA GLY A 40 37.35 -1.16 14.20
C GLY A 40 37.15 -0.76 12.73
N GLU A 41 36.55 -1.61 11.94
CA GLU A 41 36.21 -1.35 10.52
C GLU A 41 34.75 -1.61 10.20
N ILE A 42 34.21 -0.90 9.23
CA ILE A 42 32.85 -1.17 8.70
C ILE A 42 33.00 -2.26 7.63
N LYS A 43 32.52 -3.46 7.95
CA LYS A 43 32.48 -4.58 7.00
C LYS A 43 31.11 -4.64 6.31
N THR A 44 31.12 -4.63 4.98
CA THR A 44 29.93 -4.68 4.15
C THR A 44 29.84 -6.01 3.41
N VAL A 45 28.68 -6.67 3.51
CA VAL A 45 28.32 -7.85 2.71
C VAL A 45 27.00 -7.55 2.00
N LYS A 46 26.99 -7.64 0.68
CA LYS A 46 25.83 -7.33 -0.16
C LYS A 46 25.79 -8.18 -1.40
N THR A 47 24.59 -8.44 -1.91
CA THR A 47 24.38 -9.30 -3.08
C THR A 47 23.12 -8.95 -3.83
N LYS A 48 23.12 -9.22 -5.13
CA LYS A 48 21.91 -9.29 -5.95
C LYS A 48 21.05 -10.48 -5.51
N GLY A 49 19.74 -10.34 -5.58
CA GLY A 49 18.78 -11.39 -5.30
C GLY A 49 18.03 -11.16 -3.97
N LYS A 50 17.33 -12.19 -3.53
CA LYS A 50 16.49 -12.17 -2.33
C LYS A 50 17.35 -12.19 -1.06
N LEU A 51 16.72 -11.97 0.08
CA LEU A 51 17.41 -12.04 1.37
C LEU A 51 18.05 -13.40 1.66
N GLN A 52 17.52 -14.49 1.06
CA GLN A 52 18.16 -15.82 1.16
C GLN A 52 19.57 -15.81 0.53
N ASP A 53 19.73 -15.14 -0.63
CA ASP A 53 21.03 -15.02 -1.30
C ASP A 53 22.05 -14.28 -0.42
N LEU A 54 21.59 -13.27 0.35
CA LEU A 54 22.43 -12.60 1.35
C LEU A 54 22.81 -13.54 2.50
N LYS A 55 21.89 -14.35 3.01
CA LYS A 55 22.18 -15.35 4.06
C LYS A 55 23.22 -16.36 3.60
N ASP A 56 23.09 -16.86 2.38
CA ASP A 56 24.01 -17.82 1.78
C ASP A 56 25.40 -17.19 1.60
N LYS A 57 25.47 -15.95 1.12
CA LYS A 57 26.71 -15.21 0.97
C LYS A 57 27.41 -14.93 2.32
N LEU A 58 26.63 -14.56 3.36
CA LEU A 58 27.17 -14.37 4.73
C LEU A 58 27.77 -15.67 5.27
N ALA A 59 27.15 -16.82 4.99
CA ALA A 59 27.69 -18.13 5.38
C ALA A 59 29.00 -18.46 4.63
N GLU A 60 29.12 -18.04 3.36
CA GLU A 60 30.29 -18.29 2.51
C GLU A 60 31.49 -17.39 2.91
N VAL A 61 31.27 -16.07 3.03
CA VAL A 61 32.36 -15.10 3.25
C VAL A 61 32.70 -14.88 4.73
N GLY A 62 31.87 -15.41 5.63
CA GLY A 62 31.91 -15.16 7.07
C GLY A 62 31.08 -13.96 7.50
N THR A 63 30.19 -14.18 8.48
CA THR A 63 29.30 -13.16 9.02
C THR A 63 30.09 -12.15 9.86
N PRO A 64 30.05 -10.84 9.56
CA PRO A 64 30.64 -9.81 10.39
C PRO A 64 30.06 -9.85 11.80
N LYS A 65 30.92 -9.63 12.82
CA LYS A 65 30.48 -9.65 14.22
C LYS A 65 30.67 -8.28 14.87
N GLY A 66 29.58 -7.79 15.45
CA GLY A 66 29.57 -6.47 16.08
C GLY A 66 28.22 -6.14 16.71
N HIS A 67 28.15 -4.96 17.25
CA HIS A 67 27.01 -4.46 18.02
C HIS A 67 26.30 -3.27 17.35
N VAL A 68 26.85 -2.77 16.25
CA VAL A 68 26.37 -1.59 15.53
C VAL A 68 26.39 -1.87 14.04
N GLY A 69 25.30 -1.56 13.36
CA GLY A 69 25.23 -1.76 11.91
C GLY A 69 23.94 -1.28 11.29
N ILE A 70 23.94 -1.28 9.96
CA ILE A 70 22.81 -0.94 9.09
C ILE A 70 22.62 -2.02 8.03
N GLY A 71 21.39 -2.18 7.59
CA GLY A 71 21.03 -3.16 6.57
C GLY A 71 19.92 -2.67 5.67
N HIS A 72 19.83 -3.30 4.50
CA HIS A 72 18.92 -2.86 3.44
C HIS A 72 18.41 -4.01 2.57
N THR A 73 17.15 -3.94 2.17
CA THR A 73 16.59 -4.69 1.04
C THR A 73 16.15 -3.70 -0.04
N ARG A 74 16.65 -3.91 -1.27
CA ARG A 74 16.50 -2.94 -2.36
C ARG A 74 15.36 -3.31 -3.30
N TRP A 75 14.66 -2.27 -3.73
CA TRP A 75 13.86 -2.18 -4.93
C TRP A 75 14.55 -1.21 -5.88
N ALA A 76 15.05 -1.71 -7.00
CA ALA A 76 15.87 -0.91 -7.90
C ALA A 76 15.08 0.22 -8.56
N THR A 77 15.54 1.46 -8.39
CA THR A 77 15.07 2.66 -9.09
C THR A 77 16.15 3.18 -10.05
N HIS A 78 17.39 3.32 -9.57
CA HIS A 78 18.56 3.77 -10.32
C HIS A 78 19.65 2.69 -10.31
N GLY A 79 20.11 2.30 -11.50
CA GLY A 79 21.06 1.19 -11.67
C GLY A 79 20.40 -0.20 -11.57
N GLU A 80 20.73 -1.09 -12.50
CA GLU A 80 20.18 -2.46 -12.52
C GLU A 80 20.55 -3.26 -11.25
N PRO A 81 19.75 -4.28 -10.86
CA PRO A 81 20.10 -5.14 -9.75
C PRO A 81 21.44 -5.87 -9.98
N SER A 82 22.43 -5.55 -9.15
CA SER A 82 23.78 -6.13 -9.18
C SER A 82 24.42 -6.03 -7.79
N ASP A 83 25.47 -6.79 -7.53
CA ASP A 83 26.20 -6.71 -6.27
C ASP A 83 26.77 -5.30 -6.03
N VAL A 84 27.21 -4.63 -7.08
CA VAL A 84 27.79 -3.28 -7.00
C VAL A 84 26.72 -2.24 -6.65
N ASN A 85 25.55 -2.32 -7.29
CA ASN A 85 24.43 -1.39 -7.10
C ASN A 85 23.60 -1.72 -5.85
N SER A 86 23.89 -2.83 -5.15
CA SER A 86 23.24 -3.16 -3.88
C SER A 86 23.71 -2.22 -2.75
N HIS A 87 22.83 -1.96 -1.78
CA HIS A 87 23.19 -1.24 -0.57
C HIS A 87 23.80 -2.19 0.48
N PRO A 88 24.59 -1.68 1.42
CA PRO A 88 25.06 -0.30 1.66
C PRO A 88 26.07 0.22 0.62
N HIS A 89 26.17 1.57 0.51
CA HIS A 89 27.21 2.28 -0.23
C HIS A 89 28.16 3.01 0.71
N SER A 90 29.45 3.07 0.35
CA SER A 90 30.48 3.62 1.22
C SER A 90 31.35 4.65 0.51
N GLY A 91 31.68 5.73 1.22
CA GLY A 91 32.85 6.55 0.97
C GLY A 91 34.06 6.01 1.76
N ALA A 92 35.07 6.83 2.02
CA ALA A 92 36.24 6.46 2.80
C ALA A 92 35.92 6.36 4.30
N ARG A 93 35.05 7.20 4.83
CA ARG A 93 34.74 7.33 6.26
C ARG A 93 33.26 7.15 6.59
N VAL A 94 32.38 7.12 5.59
CA VAL A 94 30.93 7.09 5.75
C VAL A 94 30.35 5.90 4.99
N THR A 95 29.41 5.18 5.59
CA THR A 95 28.64 4.10 4.96
C THR A 95 27.18 4.35 5.19
N ILE A 96 26.36 4.21 4.14
CA ILE A 96 24.93 4.53 4.19
C ILE A 96 24.04 3.45 3.56
N VAL A 97 22.79 3.44 4.01
CA VAL A 97 21.64 2.85 3.32
C VAL A 97 20.63 3.94 3.03
N HIS A 98 19.87 3.80 1.94
CA HIS A 98 18.96 4.82 1.44
C HIS A 98 17.68 4.21 0.89
N ASN A 99 16.55 4.76 1.29
CA ASN A 99 15.26 4.62 0.62
C ASN A 99 14.87 5.95 0.01
N GLY A 100 14.42 5.95 -1.21
CA GLY A 100 13.97 7.16 -1.89
C GLY A 100 14.62 7.38 -3.25
N ILE A 101 14.56 8.62 -3.73
CA ILE A 101 15.20 9.09 -4.96
C ILE A 101 15.82 10.46 -4.71
N ILE A 102 17.09 10.62 -5.08
CA ILE A 102 17.77 11.91 -5.07
C ILE A 102 17.69 12.50 -6.47
N GLU A 103 16.75 13.41 -6.69
CA GLU A 103 16.42 13.96 -8.00
C GLU A 103 17.58 14.71 -8.66
N ASN A 104 18.39 15.41 -7.87
CA ASN A 104 19.54 16.17 -8.36
C ASN A 104 20.86 15.37 -8.31
N TYR A 105 20.82 14.04 -8.26
CA TYR A 105 22.01 13.20 -8.10
C TYR A 105 23.05 13.40 -9.24
N MET A 106 22.60 13.63 -10.46
CA MET A 106 23.51 13.85 -11.60
C MET A 106 24.34 15.11 -11.42
N GLU A 107 23.72 16.22 -11.01
CA GLU A 107 24.40 17.48 -10.71
C GLU A 107 25.45 17.31 -9.60
N LEU A 108 25.05 16.63 -8.53
CA LEU A 108 25.94 16.34 -7.39
C LEU A 108 27.07 15.38 -7.78
N LYS A 109 26.80 14.39 -8.63
CA LYS A 109 27.81 13.45 -9.15
C LYS A 109 28.87 14.19 -9.98
N ASP A 110 28.44 15.04 -10.90
CA ASP A 110 29.37 15.85 -11.73
C ASP A 110 30.24 16.77 -10.86
N PHE A 111 29.63 17.42 -9.86
CA PHE A 111 30.38 18.21 -8.87
C PHE A 111 31.44 17.37 -8.18
N LEU A 112 31.10 16.20 -7.64
CA LEU A 112 32.02 15.33 -6.92
C LEU A 112 33.13 14.76 -7.82
N ILE A 113 32.83 14.43 -9.06
CA ILE A 113 33.83 14.04 -10.06
C ILE A 113 34.83 15.18 -10.28
N SER A 114 34.35 16.44 -10.37
CA SER A 114 35.21 17.62 -10.48
C SER A 114 36.15 17.82 -9.29
N LYS A 115 35.80 17.23 -8.12
CA LYS A 115 36.59 17.21 -6.90
C LYS A 115 37.47 15.94 -6.77
N GLY A 116 37.54 15.12 -7.82
CA GLY A 116 38.39 13.93 -7.88
C GLY A 116 37.79 12.69 -7.22
N ARG A 117 36.46 12.68 -6.95
CA ARG A 117 35.79 11.48 -6.44
C ARG A 117 35.51 10.49 -7.56
N ALA A 118 35.71 9.22 -7.27
CA ALA A 118 35.37 8.11 -8.18
C ALA A 118 34.10 7.41 -7.71
N PHE A 119 33.32 6.89 -8.66
CA PHE A 119 32.09 6.17 -8.42
C PHE A 119 32.22 4.73 -8.93
N LEU A 120 31.66 3.79 -8.18
CA LEU A 120 31.67 2.37 -8.50
C LEU A 120 30.31 1.90 -9.01
N SER A 121 29.23 2.55 -8.55
CA SER A 121 27.85 2.17 -8.88
C SER A 121 27.14 3.22 -9.75
N ASP A 122 26.00 2.81 -10.28
CA ASP A 122 25.11 3.67 -11.05
C ASP A 122 23.98 4.26 -10.18
N THR A 123 24.06 4.10 -8.85
CA THR A 123 23.01 4.52 -7.94
C THR A 123 23.14 5.99 -7.54
N ASP A 124 22.01 6.63 -7.34
CA ASP A 124 21.91 7.95 -6.71
C ASP A 124 22.42 7.91 -5.24
N THR A 125 22.30 6.78 -4.57
CA THR A 125 22.73 6.57 -3.19
C THR A 125 24.23 6.71 -3.01
N GLU A 126 25.06 6.20 -3.93
CA GLU A 126 26.52 6.37 -3.82
C GLU A 126 26.91 7.84 -3.87
N VAL A 127 26.14 8.67 -4.60
CA VAL A 127 26.37 10.12 -4.65
C VAL A 127 26.21 10.73 -3.25
N VAL A 128 25.20 10.31 -2.49
CA VAL A 128 25.01 10.78 -1.11
C VAL A 128 26.15 10.31 -0.20
N ALA A 129 26.58 9.04 -0.32
CA ALA A 129 27.70 8.52 0.46
C ALA A 129 28.99 9.32 0.19
N GLN A 130 29.28 9.62 -1.07
CA GLN A 130 30.45 10.40 -1.49
C GLN A 130 30.33 11.88 -1.07
N LEU A 131 29.14 12.46 -1.07
CA LEU A 131 28.90 13.84 -0.66
C LEU A 131 29.08 13.99 0.87
N LEU A 132 28.52 13.06 1.66
CA LEU A 132 28.75 13.00 3.12
C LEU A 132 30.24 12.87 3.43
N ASP A 133 30.95 11.96 2.76
CA ASP A 133 32.39 11.76 2.96
C ASP A 133 33.21 12.98 2.53
N TYR A 134 32.80 13.69 1.48
CA TYR A 134 33.46 14.92 1.00
C TYR A 134 33.32 16.07 2.00
N LYS A 135 32.13 16.24 2.57
CA LYS A 135 31.82 17.33 3.53
C LYS A 135 32.20 17.02 4.98
N TYR A 136 32.50 15.76 5.30
CA TYR A 136 32.75 15.35 6.66
C TYR A 136 33.94 16.11 7.30
N ASN A 137 33.64 16.83 8.37
CA ASN A 137 34.55 17.70 9.10
C ASN A 137 34.90 17.17 10.52
N GLY A 138 34.46 15.95 10.88
CA GLY A 138 34.58 15.38 12.21
C GLY A 138 33.32 15.52 13.08
N ASN A 139 32.31 16.27 12.64
CA ASN A 139 31.01 16.39 13.29
C ASN A 139 29.93 15.75 12.41
N PRO A 140 29.36 14.58 12.79
CA PRO A 140 28.31 13.91 12.02
C PRO A 140 27.06 14.74 11.81
N LEU A 141 26.55 15.40 12.85
CA LEU A 141 25.28 16.15 12.77
C LEU A 141 25.38 17.35 11.81
N GLU A 142 26.44 18.16 11.93
CA GLU A 142 26.68 19.27 11.00
C GLU A 142 26.91 18.78 9.56
N THR A 143 27.55 17.62 9.40
CA THR A 143 27.77 17.04 8.08
C THR A 143 26.46 16.60 7.44
N ILE A 144 25.61 15.90 8.19
CA ILE A 144 24.30 15.42 7.71
C ILE A 144 23.43 16.63 7.34
N ASP A 145 23.31 17.62 8.21
CA ASP A 145 22.53 18.82 7.96
C ASP A 145 23.00 19.57 6.69
N SER A 146 24.31 19.79 6.58
CA SER A 146 24.89 20.43 5.38
C SER A 146 24.64 19.65 4.08
N VAL A 147 24.55 18.32 4.14
CA VAL A 147 24.24 17.48 2.98
C VAL A 147 22.75 17.55 2.66
N MET A 148 21.88 17.45 3.67
CA MET A 148 20.42 17.55 3.49
C MET A 148 19.98 18.84 2.81
N ALA A 149 20.67 19.95 3.11
CA ALA A 149 20.41 21.25 2.48
C ALA A 149 20.66 21.24 0.94
N GLU A 150 21.50 20.34 0.45
CA GLU A 150 21.80 20.21 -0.99
C GLU A 150 20.98 19.14 -1.71
N LEU A 151 20.43 18.16 -0.96
CA LEU A 151 19.63 17.08 -1.56
C LEU A 151 18.23 17.56 -1.95
N LYS A 152 17.79 17.15 -3.14
CA LYS A 152 16.41 17.30 -3.62
C LYS A 152 15.77 15.93 -3.78
N GLY A 153 14.47 15.85 -3.48
CA GLY A 153 13.70 14.61 -3.59
C GLY A 153 13.35 13.97 -2.24
N SER A 154 12.87 12.76 -2.30
CA SER A 154 12.41 11.97 -1.14
C SER A 154 13.50 11.01 -0.69
N PHE A 155 13.83 11.00 0.60
CA PHE A 155 14.84 10.09 1.14
C PHE A 155 14.62 9.72 2.60
N ALA A 156 15.10 8.54 2.97
CA ALA A 156 15.41 8.13 4.34
C ALA A 156 16.80 7.50 4.34
N LEU A 157 17.66 7.93 5.24
CA LEU A 157 19.06 7.52 5.32
C LEU A 157 19.34 6.87 6.67
N GLY A 158 20.05 5.73 6.66
CA GLY A 158 20.77 5.19 7.82
C GLY A 158 22.26 5.36 7.55
N ILE A 159 22.99 5.95 8.49
CA ILE A 159 24.36 6.45 8.27
C ILE A 159 25.28 5.96 9.38
N MET A 160 26.44 5.43 9.02
CA MET A 160 27.55 5.08 9.93
C MET A 160 28.79 5.90 9.58
N PHE A 161 29.41 6.50 10.59
CA PHE A 161 30.71 7.16 10.45
C PHE A 161 31.79 6.31 11.10
N LYS A 162 32.92 6.11 10.44
CA LYS A 162 34.00 5.27 10.93
C LYS A 162 34.56 5.75 12.28
N ASP A 163 34.54 7.06 12.52
CA ASP A 163 35.05 7.68 13.76
C ASP A 163 34.05 7.54 14.94
N PHE A 164 32.84 7.03 14.71
CA PHE A 164 31.79 6.81 15.70
C PHE A 164 31.30 5.36 15.68
N PRO A 165 32.14 4.42 16.18
CA PRO A 165 31.91 2.98 16.05
C PRO A 165 30.74 2.46 16.88
N ASP A 166 30.24 3.25 17.81
CA ASP A 166 29.16 2.94 18.75
C ASP A 166 27.83 3.57 18.36
N ARG A 167 27.71 4.18 17.17
CA ARG A 167 26.54 4.97 16.78
C ARG A 167 26.05 4.69 15.37
N VAL A 168 24.72 4.84 15.21
CA VAL A 168 24.04 4.97 13.92
C VAL A 168 23.31 6.30 13.92
N PHE A 169 23.40 7.02 12.81
CA PHE A 169 22.65 8.26 12.58
C PHE A 169 21.57 7.97 11.55
N ALA A 170 20.45 8.67 11.66
CA ALA A 170 19.41 8.58 10.63
C ALA A 170 18.67 9.90 10.45
N VAL A 171 18.18 10.09 9.25
CA VAL A 171 17.42 11.28 8.83
C VAL A 171 16.44 10.88 7.76
N ARG A 172 15.33 11.62 7.66
CA ARG A 172 14.36 11.40 6.58
C ARG A 172 13.80 12.72 6.02
N ARG A 173 13.45 12.66 4.73
CA ARG A 173 12.57 13.62 4.06
C ARG A 173 11.61 12.82 3.19
N GLU A 174 10.30 12.89 3.46
CA GLU A 174 9.19 12.16 2.81
C GLU A 174 9.21 10.63 3.06
N SER A 175 10.28 9.91 2.71
CA SER A 175 10.35 8.45 2.87
C SER A 175 10.23 8.02 4.35
N PRO A 176 9.39 7.00 4.69
CA PRO A 176 9.12 6.65 6.09
C PRO A 176 10.33 6.04 6.80
N LEU A 177 10.54 6.45 8.06
CA LEU A 177 11.52 5.90 8.97
C LEU A 177 11.03 6.06 10.42
N ILE A 178 11.12 5.01 11.21
CA ILE A 178 10.81 4.97 12.63
C ILE A 178 12.04 4.65 13.46
N VAL A 179 12.00 4.98 14.75
CA VAL A 179 13.07 4.73 15.71
C VAL A 179 12.53 3.87 16.83
N GLY A 180 12.88 2.56 16.86
CA GLY A 180 12.49 1.64 17.91
C GLY A 180 13.41 1.72 19.12
N VAL A 181 12.86 1.54 20.32
CA VAL A 181 13.61 1.55 21.57
C VAL A 181 13.23 0.38 22.45
N ALA A 182 14.24 -0.27 23.03
CA ALA A 182 14.10 -1.31 24.05
C ALA A 182 15.17 -1.10 25.13
N GLU A 183 15.16 -1.91 26.19
CA GLU A 183 16.16 -1.81 27.24
C GLU A 183 17.57 -2.12 26.70
N GLY A 184 18.41 -1.09 26.58
CA GLY A 184 19.78 -1.17 26.06
C GLY A 184 19.88 -1.45 24.56
N GLU A 185 18.81 -1.32 23.81
CA GLU A 185 18.77 -1.56 22.35
C GLU A 185 18.03 -0.43 21.62
N CYS A 186 18.60 0.02 20.51
CA CYS A 186 18.00 1.03 19.65
C CYS A 186 17.97 0.56 18.20
N PHE A 187 16.91 0.94 17.49
CA PHE A 187 16.66 0.55 16.10
C PHE A 187 16.25 1.74 15.25
N ILE A 188 16.62 1.74 13.97
CA ILE A 188 15.86 2.42 12.93
C ILE A 188 15.24 1.37 12.03
N ALA A 189 14.04 1.64 11.52
CA ALA A 189 13.40 0.76 10.54
C ALA A 189 12.47 1.55 9.62
N SER A 190 12.30 1.06 8.40
CA SER A 190 11.35 1.64 7.44
C SER A 190 9.90 1.35 7.81
N ASP A 191 9.66 0.35 8.66
CA ASP A 191 8.31 -0.05 9.07
C ASP A 191 8.33 -0.82 10.40
N VAL A 192 7.25 -0.71 11.17
CA VAL A 192 7.08 -1.33 12.49
C VAL A 192 7.29 -2.86 12.52
N PRO A 193 6.82 -3.65 11.53
CA PRO A 193 7.04 -5.11 11.51
C PRO A 193 8.49 -5.55 11.70
N ALA A 194 9.45 -4.72 11.28
CA ALA A 194 10.88 -5.04 11.41
C ALA A 194 11.35 -5.15 12.86
N ILE A 195 10.74 -4.38 13.76
CA ILE A 195 11.18 -4.25 15.15
C ILE A 195 10.29 -4.97 16.16
N LEU A 196 9.10 -5.43 15.76
CA LEU A 196 8.09 -6.00 16.69
C LEU A 196 8.59 -7.18 17.52
N GLN A 197 9.55 -7.97 17.01
CA GLN A 197 10.14 -9.07 17.77
C GLN A 197 11.09 -8.59 18.89
N TYR A 198 11.49 -7.33 18.88
CA TYR A 198 12.42 -6.71 19.84
C TYR A 198 11.73 -5.72 20.74
N THR A 199 10.84 -4.88 20.16
CA THR A 199 10.10 -3.87 20.88
C THR A 199 8.80 -3.49 20.15
N ARG A 200 7.81 -3.04 20.93
CA ARG A 200 6.59 -2.40 20.41
C ARG A 200 6.65 -0.89 20.50
N ASP A 201 7.64 -0.35 21.21
CA ASP A 201 7.78 1.07 21.49
C ASP A 201 8.69 1.73 20.45
N TYR A 202 8.21 2.82 19.87
CA TYR A 202 8.91 3.53 18.82
C TYR A 202 8.57 5.02 18.79
N TYR A 203 9.46 5.79 18.20
CA TYR A 203 9.25 7.18 17.86
C TYR A 203 9.06 7.34 16.35
N LEU A 204 8.21 8.28 15.95
CA LEU A 204 8.12 8.72 14.56
C LEU A 204 9.19 9.81 14.32
N LEU A 205 10.01 9.62 13.31
CA LEU A 205 10.93 10.65 12.84
C LEU A 205 10.19 11.57 11.87
N ASP A 206 10.20 12.86 12.10
CA ASP A 206 9.60 13.86 11.22
C ASP A 206 10.58 14.33 10.13
N HIS A 207 10.11 15.24 9.26
CA HIS A 207 10.92 15.75 8.15
C HIS A 207 12.14 16.48 8.67
N ASP A 208 13.31 16.16 8.10
CA ASP A 208 14.59 16.81 8.33
C ASP A 208 15.11 16.74 9.79
N GLU A 209 14.44 15.98 10.64
CA GLU A 209 14.96 15.62 11.95
C GLU A 209 16.07 14.59 11.83
N ILE A 210 17.12 14.74 12.65
CA ILE A 210 18.22 13.77 12.74
C ILE A 210 18.13 13.03 14.06
N VAL A 211 18.18 11.70 14.02
CA VAL A 211 18.31 10.85 15.20
C VAL A 211 19.70 10.26 15.30
N THR A 212 20.23 10.21 16.52
CA THR A 212 21.43 9.46 16.88
C THR A 212 21.05 8.28 17.77
N LEU A 213 21.36 7.07 17.32
CA LEU A 213 21.28 5.85 18.12
C LEU A 213 22.65 5.63 18.77
N SER A 214 22.65 5.37 20.07
CA SER A 214 23.88 5.07 20.84
C SER A 214 23.59 4.01 21.91
N PRO A 215 24.61 3.44 22.58
CA PRO A 215 24.41 2.55 23.72
C PRO A 215 23.65 3.17 24.89
N ASP A 216 23.69 4.50 25.00
CA ASP A 216 22.99 5.26 26.05
C ASP A 216 21.51 5.55 25.71
N GLY A 217 21.05 5.19 24.50
CA GLY A 217 19.71 5.44 24.00
C GLY A 217 19.68 6.28 22.72
N VAL A 218 18.56 6.98 22.50
CA VAL A 218 18.32 7.79 21.31
C VAL A 218 18.27 9.27 21.65
N SER A 219 18.78 10.10 20.76
CA SER A 219 18.64 11.56 20.85
C SER A 219 18.22 12.14 19.50
N PHE A 220 17.39 13.17 19.53
CA PHE A 220 16.83 13.81 18.35
C PHE A 220 17.23 15.27 18.29
N VAL A 221 17.49 15.76 17.08
CA VAL A 221 17.66 17.19 16.81
C VAL A 221 16.79 17.59 15.62
N ASP A 222 16.37 18.85 15.61
CA ASP A 222 15.60 19.42 14.51
C ASP A 222 16.48 19.92 13.35
N GLU A 223 15.89 20.60 12.38
CA GLU A 223 16.54 21.22 11.22
C GLU A 223 17.55 22.33 11.56
N HIS A 224 17.60 22.78 12.82
CA HIS A 224 18.56 23.76 13.34
C HIS A 224 19.63 23.12 14.24
N LEU A 225 19.63 21.79 14.36
CA LEU A 225 20.43 20.99 15.26
C LEU A 225 20.14 21.27 16.75
N ASP A 226 18.96 21.83 17.07
CA ASP A 226 18.51 22.00 18.44
C ASP A 226 17.90 20.70 18.96
N PRO A 227 18.22 20.27 20.21
CA PRO A 227 17.65 19.06 20.79
C PRO A 227 16.13 19.15 20.93
N ILE A 228 15.43 18.08 20.54
CA ILE A 228 13.97 17.95 20.65
C ILE A 228 13.57 16.68 21.40
N GLU A 229 12.42 16.76 22.08
CA GLU A 229 11.78 15.60 22.70
C GLU A 229 10.67 15.06 21.77
N LYS A 230 10.53 13.74 21.71
CA LYS A 230 9.52 13.06 20.89
C LYS A 230 8.57 12.25 21.76
N GLU A 231 7.32 12.13 21.31
CA GLU A 231 6.32 11.28 21.95
C GLU A 231 6.55 9.81 21.62
N LEU A 232 6.65 8.98 22.65
CA LEU A 232 6.79 7.54 22.50
C LEU A 232 5.45 6.92 22.10
N GLN A 233 5.45 6.13 21.06
CA GLN A 233 4.30 5.39 20.57
C GLN A 233 4.48 3.89 20.82
N THR A 234 3.35 3.18 21.00
CA THR A 234 3.36 1.73 21.16
C THR A 234 2.50 1.08 20.08
N ALA A 235 3.03 0.08 19.39
CA ALA A 235 2.31 -0.65 18.35
C ALA A 235 1.14 -1.46 18.96
N ASP A 236 -0.07 -1.26 18.43
CA ASP A 236 -1.31 -1.90 18.91
C ASP A 236 -1.44 -3.37 18.49
N TRP A 237 -0.68 -3.83 17.52
CA TRP A 237 -0.72 -5.19 16.98
C TRP A 237 0.55 -5.97 17.35
N ASP A 238 0.40 -7.29 17.45
CA ASP A 238 1.47 -8.19 17.86
C ASP A 238 2.09 -8.94 16.66
N MET A 239 3.11 -9.77 16.95
CA MET A 239 3.79 -10.58 15.96
C MET A 239 2.88 -11.60 15.28
N GLU A 240 1.89 -12.16 16.01
CA GLU A 240 1.00 -13.21 15.49
C GLU A 240 0.14 -12.66 14.34
N ALA A 241 -0.29 -11.40 14.44
CA ALA A 241 -1.02 -10.72 13.36
C ALA A 241 -0.18 -10.56 12.07
N ALA A 242 1.14 -10.45 12.21
CA ALA A 242 2.08 -10.34 11.07
C ALA A 242 2.62 -11.69 10.57
N GLU A 243 2.05 -12.81 11.03
CA GLU A 243 2.41 -14.16 10.59
C GLU A 243 1.33 -14.78 9.70
N LYS A 244 1.71 -15.85 8.95
CA LYS A 244 0.76 -16.51 8.03
C LYS A 244 -0.35 -17.30 8.73
N GLY A 245 -0.23 -17.57 10.03
CA GLY A 245 -1.28 -18.23 10.80
C GLY A 245 -1.73 -19.60 10.26
N GLY A 246 -0.80 -20.38 9.67
CA GLY A 246 -1.10 -21.68 9.05
C GLY A 246 -1.53 -21.62 7.57
N TYR A 247 -1.76 -20.45 7.01
CA TYR A 247 -2.03 -20.29 5.58
C TYR A 247 -0.75 -20.41 4.75
N PRO A 248 -0.82 -20.88 3.49
CA PRO A 248 0.35 -20.97 2.63
C PRO A 248 0.89 -19.60 2.21
N HIS A 249 0.00 -18.61 2.06
CA HIS A 249 0.31 -17.25 1.62
C HIS A 249 -0.46 -16.21 2.44
N PHE A 250 0.09 -14.99 2.55
CA PHE A 250 -0.58 -13.85 3.18
C PHE A 250 -1.86 -13.46 2.43
N MET A 251 -1.85 -13.44 1.10
CA MET A 251 -3.01 -13.05 0.30
C MET A 251 -4.25 -13.86 0.68
N ILE A 252 -4.16 -15.19 0.77
CA ILE A 252 -5.32 -16.02 1.12
C ILE A 252 -5.70 -15.87 2.60
N LYS A 253 -4.72 -15.69 3.51
CA LYS A 253 -5.00 -15.33 4.91
C LYS A 253 -5.82 -14.05 4.97
N GLU A 254 -5.36 -13.00 4.30
CA GLU A 254 -5.97 -11.67 4.30
C GLU A 254 -7.35 -11.66 3.64
N ILE A 255 -7.60 -12.52 2.64
CA ILE A 255 -8.94 -12.77 2.10
C ILE A 255 -9.85 -13.39 3.18
N ASN A 256 -9.35 -14.35 3.96
CA ASN A 256 -10.11 -14.99 5.04
C ASN A 256 -10.31 -14.08 6.26
N GLU A 257 -9.48 -13.06 6.45
CA GLU A 257 -9.62 -12.07 7.51
C GLU A 257 -10.67 -10.98 7.20
N GLN A 258 -11.17 -10.87 5.97
CA GLN A 258 -12.09 -9.82 5.55
C GLN A 258 -13.36 -9.71 6.41
N PRO A 259 -14.04 -10.79 6.83
CA PRO A 259 -15.22 -10.68 7.70
C PRO A 259 -14.91 -9.94 9.00
N GLU A 260 -13.81 -10.29 9.66
CA GLU A 260 -13.41 -9.65 10.92
C GLU A 260 -12.90 -8.22 10.69
N ALA A 261 -12.17 -7.99 9.60
CA ALA A 261 -11.71 -6.65 9.24
C ALA A 261 -12.89 -5.69 9.00
N ILE A 262 -13.95 -6.13 8.32
CA ILE A 262 -15.19 -5.34 8.17
C ILE A 262 -15.80 -5.05 9.55
N ARG A 263 -15.95 -6.06 10.40
CA ARG A 263 -16.55 -5.91 11.74
C ARG A 263 -15.80 -4.89 12.58
N THR A 264 -14.49 -5.02 12.64
CA THR A 264 -13.60 -4.11 13.38
C THR A 264 -13.65 -2.69 12.83
N THR A 265 -13.82 -2.54 11.50
CA THR A 265 -13.93 -1.24 10.84
C THR A 265 -15.25 -0.53 11.16
N ILE A 266 -16.40 -1.25 11.09
CA ILE A 266 -17.70 -0.58 11.14
C ILE A 266 -18.28 -0.47 12.56
N MET A 267 -18.11 -1.50 13.39
CA MET A 267 -18.83 -1.57 14.67
C MET A 267 -18.52 -0.39 15.61
N PRO A 268 -17.28 0.08 15.78
CA PRO A 268 -17.00 1.25 16.62
C PRO A 268 -17.65 2.55 16.12
N ARG A 269 -18.06 2.57 14.85
CA ARG A 269 -18.61 3.74 14.15
C ARG A 269 -20.11 3.69 13.94
N ILE A 270 -20.79 2.86 14.71
CA ILE A 270 -22.26 2.74 14.69
C ILE A 270 -22.77 2.94 16.12
N LYS A 271 -23.65 3.94 16.29
CA LYS A 271 -24.30 4.23 17.56
C LYS A 271 -25.80 4.35 17.35
N GLU A 272 -26.58 3.62 18.13
CA GLU A 272 -28.06 3.59 18.03
C GLU A 272 -28.61 3.26 16.62
N GLY A 273 -27.80 2.47 15.85
CA GLY A 273 -28.13 2.07 14.48
C GLY A 273 -27.90 3.16 13.42
N LEU A 274 -27.14 4.19 13.73
CA LEU A 274 -26.74 5.27 12.83
C LEU A 274 -25.19 5.34 12.75
N PRO A 275 -24.62 5.88 11.68
CA PRO A 275 -23.19 6.17 11.62
C PRO A 275 -22.81 7.15 12.74
N PHE A 276 -21.61 6.99 13.28
CA PHE A 276 -21.04 7.86 14.30
C PHE A 276 -19.57 8.15 13.95
N LEU A 277 -19.33 9.28 13.29
CA LEU A 277 -18.01 9.66 12.78
C LEU A 277 -17.45 10.93 13.45
N GLU A 278 -18.07 11.41 14.52
CA GLU A 278 -17.63 12.63 15.23
C GLU A 278 -16.20 12.52 15.77
N GLU A 279 -15.80 11.34 16.25
CA GLU A 279 -14.44 11.06 16.73
C GLU A 279 -13.39 11.14 15.61
N CYS A 280 -13.84 11.09 14.34
CA CYS A 280 -13.00 11.27 13.16
C CYS A 280 -12.90 12.74 12.69
N GLY A 281 -13.46 13.68 13.44
CA GLY A 281 -13.58 15.09 13.05
C GLY A 281 -14.72 15.37 12.05
N ILE A 282 -15.60 14.38 11.83
CA ILE A 282 -16.71 14.45 10.87
C ILE A 282 -18.01 14.68 11.64
N THR A 283 -18.51 15.91 11.62
CA THR A 283 -19.80 16.27 12.21
C THR A 283 -20.79 16.61 11.12
N THR A 284 -22.08 16.43 11.41
CA THR A 284 -23.18 16.84 10.51
C THR A 284 -23.00 18.29 10.01
N GLU A 285 -22.59 19.20 10.88
CA GLU A 285 -22.38 20.60 10.52
C GLU A 285 -21.23 20.79 9.54
N THR A 286 -20.14 20.02 9.71
CA THR A 286 -18.97 20.09 8.84
C THR A 286 -19.30 19.57 7.44
N ILE A 287 -19.97 18.41 7.34
CA ILE A 287 -20.12 17.71 6.05
C ILE A 287 -21.32 18.18 5.23
N LYS A 288 -22.40 18.67 5.86
CA LYS A 288 -23.61 19.09 5.12
C LYS A 288 -23.38 20.22 4.12
N ASN A 289 -22.33 21.01 4.30
CA ASN A 289 -22.06 22.20 3.51
C ASN A 289 -21.18 21.94 2.29
N PHE A 290 -20.54 20.77 2.17
CA PHE A 290 -19.74 20.44 1.00
C PHE A 290 -20.59 20.40 -0.27
N LYS A 291 -20.11 21.10 -1.32
CA LYS A 291 -20.79 21.24 -2.61
C LYS A 291 -20.34 20.18 -3.60
N ASN A 292 -19.05 19.89 -3.59
CA ASN A 292 -18.41 18.88 -4.44
C ASN A 292 -17.47 18.02 -3.61
N ILE A 293 -17.33 16.78 -4.02
CA ILE A 293 -16.36 15.84 -3.45
C ILE A 293 -15.43 15.38 -4.55
N THR A 294 -14.14 15.38 -4.29
CA THR A 294 -13.14 14.73 -5.15
C THR A 294 -12.46 13.63 -4.36
N ILE A 295 -12.49 12.40 -4.86
CA ILE A 295 -11.78 11.26 -4.26
C ILE A 295 -10.49 11.08 -5.04
N VAL A 296 -9.37 11.08 -4.35
CA VAL A 296 -8.03 10.99 -4.97
C VAL A 296 -7.28 9.81 -4.36
N ALA A 297 -6.84 8.90 -5.21
CA ALA A 297 -6.16 7.69 -4.77
C ALA A 297 -5.37 7.03 -5.92
N CYS A 298 -4.65 5.94 -5.62
CA CYS A 298 -3.93 5.11 -6.58
C CYS A 298 -4.44 3.66 -6.55
N GLY A 299 -4.49 3.00 -7.71
CA GLY A 299 -4.76 1.56 -7.82
C GLY A 299 -6.04 1.10 -7.14
N THR A 300 -5.95 0.07 -6.33
CA THR A 300 -7.06 -0.52 -5.56
C THR A 300 -7.84 0.51 -4.75
N ALA A 301 -7.16 1.46 -4.11
CA ALA A 301 -7.80 2.52 -3.33
C ALA A 301 -8.64 3.46 -4.21
N MET A 302 -8.20 3.74 -5.45
CA MET A 302 -9.00 4.49 -6.42
C MET A 302 -10.27 3.72 -6.81
N HIS A 303 -10.20 2.40 -6.98
CA HIS A 303 -11.38 1.58 -7.29
C HIS A 303 -12.39 1.58 -6.12
N ALA A 304 -11.92 1.62 -4.86
CA ALA A 304 -12.81 1.86 -3.72
C ALA A 304 -13.49 3.23 -3.80
N GLY A 305 -12.73 4.25 -4.22
CA GLY A 305 -13.26 5.59 -4.49
C GLY A 305 -14.32 5.61 -5.59
N MET A 306 -14.17 4.79 -6.63
CA MET A 306 -15.17 4.67 -7.71
C MET A 306 -16.49 4.10 -7.20
N VAL A 307 -16.47 3.08 -6.36
CA VAL A 307 -17.69 2.59 -5.68
C VAL A 307 -18.26 3.70 -4.79
N GLY A 308 -17.41 4.37 -4.00
CA GLY A 308 -17.81 5.49 -3.16
C GLY A 308 -18.51 6.61 -3.95
N LYS A 309 -18.04 6.92 -5.16
CA LYS A 309 -18.68 7.88 -6.05
C LYS A 309 -20.15 7.50 -6.33
N TYR A 310 -20.38 6.27 -6.80
CA TYR A 310 -21.75 5.82 -7.09
C TYR A 310 -22.67 5.92 -5.88
N VAL A 311 -22.16 5.50 -4.71
CA VAL A 311 -22.94 5.47 -3.47
C VAL A 311 -23.25 6.88 -2.96
N ILE A 312 -22.28 7.78 -2.97
CA ILE A 312 -22.47 9.18 -2.51
C ILE A 312 -23.41 9.92 -3.47
N GLU A 313 -23.21 9.80 -4.78
CA GLU A 313 -24.06 10.46 -5.77
C GLU A 313 -25.51 9.96 -5.70
N ASP A 314 -25.71 8.66 -5.46
CA ASP A 314 -27.04 8.07 -5.33
C ASP A 314 -27.75 8.50 -4.04
N LEU A 315 -27.08 8.40 -2.90
CA LEU A 315 -27.72 8.65 -1.59
C LEU A 315 -27.69 10.13 -1.19
N ALA A 316 -26.54 10.79 -1.28
CA ALA A 316 -26.35 12.15 -0.77
C ALA A 316 -26.60 13.23 -1.82
N ARG A 317 -26.73 12.88 -3.10
CA ARG A 317 -26.97 13.78 -4.24
C ARG A 317 -25.91 14.89 -4.36
N VAL A 318 -24.67 14.57 -3.99
CA VAL A 318 -23.50 15.45 -4.09
C VAL A 318 -22.65 14.98 -5.27
N PRO A 319 -22.25 15.87 -6.19
CA PRO A 319 -21.36 15.51 -7.29
C PRO A 319 -20.02 14.98 -6.77
N VAL A 320 -19.56 13.84 -7.30
CA VAL A 320 -18.30 13.23 -6.93
C VAL A 320 -17.41 13.03 -8.16
N ASN A 321 -16.20 13.53 -8.11
CA ASN A 321 -15.16 13.20 -9.06
C ASN A 321 -14.18 12.18 -8.44
N VAL A 322 -13.71 11.23 -9.23
CA VAL A 322 -12.64 10.31 -8.82
C VAL A 322 -11.43 10.55 -9.71
N ASP A 323 -10.28 10.70 -9.12
CA ASP A 323 -9.06 11.04 -9.84
C ASP A 323 -7.87 10.18 -9.41
N ILE A 324 -6.97 9.91 -10.34
CA ILE A 324 -5.70 9.26 -10.07
C ILE A 324 -4.78 10.31 -9.44
N ALA A 325 -4.13 9.97 -8.32
CA ALA A 325 -3.36 10.94 -7.55
C ALA A 325 -2.19 11.56 -8.35
N SER A 326 -1.48 10.78 -9.17
CA SER A 326 -0.43 11.30 -10.05
C SER A 326 -0.95 12.33 -11.05
N GLU A 327 -2.14 12.11 -11.64
CA GLU A 327 -2.73 13.03 -12.60
C GLU A 327 -3.32 14.27 -11.92
N PHE A 328 -3.95 14.09 -10.75
CA PHE A 328 -4.49 15.20 -9.97
C PHE A 328 -3.44 16.27 -9.66
N ARG A 329 -2.22 15.87 -9.33
CA ARG A 329 -1.12 16.79 -9.00
C ARG A 329 -0.77 17.76 -10.13
N TYR A 330 -0.78 17.30 -11.37
CA TYR A 330 -0.19 18.04 -12.49
C TYR A 330 -1.21 18.73 -13.39
N ARG A 331 -2.48 18.35 -13.33
CA ARG A 331 -3.53 18.93 -14.20
C ARG A 331 -4.13 20.25 -13.71
N ASN A 332 -3.61 20.84 -12.62
CA ASN A 332 -4.18 22.03 -11.97
C ASN A 332 -5.68 21.87 -11.63
N PRO A 333 -6.02 20.98 -10.69
CA PRO A 333 -7.41 20.57 -10.41
C PRO A 333 -8.27 21.75 -9.94
N ILE A 334 -9.56 21.69 -10.28
CA ILE A 334 -10.56 22.68 -9.85
C ILE A 334 -11.12 22.20 -8.50
N VAL A 335 -10.45 22.60 -7.43
CA VAL A 335 -10.88 22.37 -6.04
C VAL A 335 -10.57 23.62 -5.22
N GLY A 336 -11.34 23.89 -4.17
CA GLY A 336 -11.15 25.06 -3.32
C GLY A 336 -12.06 25.09 -2.12
N GLU A 337 -12.31 26.28 -1.59
CA GLU A 337 -13.17 26.50 -0.43
C GLU A 337 -14.60 25.96 -0.67
N GLY A 338 -15.10 25.17 0.28
CA GLY A 338 -16.39 24.49 0.19
C GLY A 338 -16.36 23.12 -0.50
N ASP A 339 -15.21 22.68 -1.00
CA ASP A 339 -15.03 21.33 -1.54
C ASP A 339 -14.38 20.41 -0.50
N LEU A 340 -14.67 19.12 -0.61
CA LEU A 340 -14.02 18.05 0.15
C LEU A 340 -13.14 17.21 -0.80
N VAL A 341 -11.88 17.02 -0.43
CA VAL A 341 -10.99 16.06 -1.10
C VAL A 341 -10.76 14.86 -0.18
N ILE A 342 -11.22 13.70 -0.60
CA ILE A 342 -11.05 12.43 0.13
C ILE A 342 -9.81 11.72 -0.42
N ILE A 343 -8.85 11.45 0.45
CA ILE A 343 -7.63 10.70 0.11
C ILE A 343 -7.75 9.29 0.67
N ILE A 344 -7.66 8.30 -0.19
CA ILE A 344 -7.71 6.89 0.22
C ILE A 344 -6.32 6.27 0.01
N SER A 345 -5.74 5.70 1.06
CA SER A 345 -4.44 5.01 1.00
C SER A 345 -4.33 3.95 2.10
N GLN A 346 -3.96 2.73 1.76
CA GLN A 346 -3.75 1.68 2.76
C GLN A 346 -2.57 2.05 3.68
N SER A 347 -1.42 2.42 3.12
CA SER A 347 -0.21 2.75 3.88
C SER A 347 -0.22 4.16 4.48
N GLY A 348 -0.98 5.09 3.87
CA GLY A 348 -0.91 6.50 4.20
C GLY A 348 0.44 7.18 3.87
N GLU A 349 1.28 6.50 3.08
CA GLU A 349 2.62 6.96 2.68
C GLU A 349 2.78 7.00 1.14
N THR A 350 1.69 6.86 0.38
CA THR A 350 1.74 6.93 -1.08
C THR A 350 2.12 8.35 -1.51
N ALA A 351 3.27 8.51 -2.17
CA ALA A 351 3.84 9.82 -2.50
C ALA A 351 2.87 10.72 -3.27
N ASP A 352 2.28 10.19 -4.35
CA ASP A 352 1.31 10.94 -5.15
C ASP A 352 0.07 11.36 -4.36
N SER A 353 -0.46 10.47 -3.52
CA SER A 353 -1.64 10.75 -2.70
C SER A 353 -1.36 11.83 -1.64
N LEU A 354 -0.17 11.79 -1.02
CA LEU A 354 0.27 12.80 -0.06
C LEU A 354 0.43 14.17 -0.73
N ALA A 355 1.10 14.21 -1.87
CA ALA A 355 1.28 15.45 -2.62
C ALA A 355 -0.04 16.02 -3.16
N ALA A 356 -0.96 15.16 -3.62
CA ALA A 356 -2.31 15.56 -4.03
C ALA A 356 -3.10 16.17 -2.86
N MET A 357 -3.00 15.60 -1.66
CA MET A 357 -3.62 16.14 -0.44
C MET A 357 -3.09 17.53 -0.11
N ARG A 358 -1.76 17.69 -0.10
CA ARG A 358 -1.11 18.98 0.14
C ARG A 358 -1.53 20.03 -0.87
N LEU A 359 -1.60 19.68 -2.15
CA LEU A 359 -2.10 20.56 -3.21
C LEU A 359 -3.56 20.97 -2.97
N ALA A 360 -4.43 20.02 -2.59
CA ALA A 360 -5.82 20.33 -2.26
C ALA A 360 -5.94 21.32 -1.10
N LYS A 361 -5.17 21.13 -0.03
CA LYS A 361 -5.10 22.07 1.12
C LYS A 361 -4.58 23.44 0.70
N GLN A 362 -3.53 23.53 -0.12
CA GLN A 362 -3.02 24.79 -0.66
C GLN A 362 -4.06 25.56 -1.47
N LYS A 363 -4.97 24.84 -2.14
CA LYS A 363 -6.10 25.43 -2.90
C LYS A 363 -7.31 25.78 -2.02
N GLY A 364 -7.27 25.49 -0.71
CA GLY A 364 -8.32 25.83 0.25
C GLY A 364 -9.40 24.77 0.42
N ALA A 365 -9.29 23.59 -0.20
CA ALA A 365 -10.21 22.49 0.02
C ALA A 365 -9.98 21.84 1.39
N LYS A 366 -11.04 21.29 2.00
CA LYS A 366 -10.93 20.43 3.18
C LYS A 366 -10.53 19.02 2.77
N THR A 367 -9.74 18.35 3.61
CA THR A 367 -9.24 17.00 3.33
C THR A 367 -9.75 15.99 4.35
N LEU A 368 -10.16 14.82 3.85
CA LEU A 368 -10.48 13.64 4.64
C LEU A 368 -9.54 12.50 4.22
N ALA A 369 -8.77 11.97 5.16
CA ALA A 369 -7.96 10.78 4.93
C ALA A 369 -8.68 9.51 5.36
N ILE A 370 -8.66 8.48 4.51
CA ILE A 370 -9.07 7.11 4.82
C ILE A 370 -7.83 6.23 4.70
N VAL A 371 -7.24 5.85 5.82
CA VAL A 371 -5.95 5.12 5.86
C VAL A 371 -6.00 3.97 6.84
N ASN A 372 -5.12 2.98 6.66
CA ASN A 372 -5.00 1.85 7.58
C ASN A 372 -3.83 2.02 8.57
N ALA A 373 -2.69 2.55 8.10
CA ALA A 373 -1.51 2.70 8.94
C ALA A 373 -1.63 3.91 9.87
N LYS A 374 -1.61 3.66 11.18
CA LYS A 374 -1.62 4.71 12.20
C LYS A 374 -0.34 5.54 12.14
N GLY A 375 -0.46 6.85 12.36
CA GLY A 375 0.67 7.77 12.40
C GLY A 375 1.35 8.03 11.05
N SER A 376 0.78 7.55 9.94
CA SER A 376 1.30 7.80 8.59
C SER A 376 1.23 9.29 8.22
N SER A 377 2.02 9.70 7.23
CA SER A 377 2.12 11.10 6.79
C SER A 377 0.76 11.68 6.38
N ILE A 378 -0.01 10.93 5.59
CA ILE A 378 -1.38 11.34 5.19
C ILE A 378 -2.29 11.47 6.43
N ALA A 379 -2.19 10.54 7.39
CA ALA A 379 -3.01 10.57 8.62
C ALA A 379 -2.73 11.80 9.47
N ARG A 380 -1.47 12.22 9.56
CA ARG A 380 -1.06 13.38 10.39
C ARG A 380 -1.41 14.72 9.76
N GLU A 381 -1.42 14.79 8.43
CA GLU A 381 -1.59 16.06 7.72
C GLU A 381 -3.03 16.36 7.30
N ALA A 382 -3.92 15.36 7.28
CA ALA A 382 -5.32 15.56 6.88
C ALA A 382 -6.12 16.38 7.92
N ASP A 383 -7.14 17.11 7.46
CA ASP A 383 -8.04 17.85 8.35
C ASP A 383 -9.01 16.92 9.12
N MET A 384 -9.41 15.83 8.50
CA MET A 384 -10.29 14.79 9.05
C MET A 384 -9.70 13.42 8.74
N LEU A 385 -9.91 12.45 9.63
CA LEU A 385 -9.22 11.15 9.54
C LEU A 385 -10.10 9.99 9.94
N ILE A 386 -10.17 8.96 9.08
CA ILE A 386 -10.77 7.67 9.41
C ILE A 386 -9.71 6.58 9.21
N TYR A 387 -9.39 5.84 10.28
CA TYR A 387 -8.61 4.61 10.17
C TYR A 387 -9.50 3.45 9.77
N THR A 388 -9.08 2.62 8.80
CA THR A 388 -9.86 1.45 8.39
C THR A 388 -9.81 0.30 9.39
N LEU A 389 -8.82 0.27 10.28
CA LEU A 389 -8.65 -0.76 11.33
C LEU A 389 -8.60 -2.20 10.77
N ALA A 390 -8.10 -2.38 9.54
CA ALA A 390 -8.00 -3.67 8.88
C ALA A 390 -6.89 -4.58 9.48
N GLY A 391 -6.09 -4.06 10.42
CA GLY A 391 -4.88 -4.73 10.87
C GLY A 391 -3.76 -4.70 9.81
N PRO A 392 -2.62 -5.38 10.05
CA PRO A 392 -1.53 -5.43 9.10
C PRO A 392 -1.93 -6.18 7.83
N GLU A 393 -1.63 -5.60 6.67
CA GLU A 393 -1.77 -6.22 5.35
C GLU A 393 -0.41 -6.32 4.71
N ILE A 394 0.09 -7.55 4.57
CA ILE A 394 1.49 -7.87 4.21
C ILE A 394 1.63 -8.25 2.74
N SER A 395 0.65 -8.99 2.19
CA SER A 395 0.64 -9.33 0.77
C SER A 395 0.70 -8.07 -0.08
N VAL A 396 1.52 -8.06 -1.14
CA VAL A 396 1.63 -6.90 -2.03
C VAL A 396 0.27 -6.52 -2.63
N PRO A 397 -0.51 -7.43 -3.24
CA PRO A 397 -1.87 -7.13 -3.69
C PRO A 397 -2.79 -6.88 -2.49
N SER A 398 -3.46 -5.75 -2.53
CA SER A 398 -4.39 -5.35 -1.46
C SER A 398 -5.71 -6.11 -1.60
N THR A 399 -6.21 -6.67 -0.50
CA THR A 399 -7.48 -7.41 -0.43
C THR A 399 -8.36 -6.92 0.72
N LYS A 400 -8.00 -7.17 1.98
CA LYS A 400 -8.79 -6.74 3.14
C LYS A 400 -8.83 -5.21 3.32
N ALA A 401 -7.76 -4.50 2.92
CA ALA A 401 -7.78 -3.04 2.97
C ALA A 401 -8.80 -2.47 1.99
N TYR A 402 -8.97 -3.04 0.80
CA TYR A 402 -10.01 -2.62 -0.14
C TYR A 402 -11.42 -2.73 0.45
N ILE A 403 -11.75 -3.89 1.02
CA ILE A 403 -13.10 -4.12 1.57
C ILE A 403 -13.39 -3.24 2.78
N THR A 404 -12.38 -2.92 3.58
CA THR A 404 -12.52 -1.98 4.70
C THR A 404 -12.63 -0.54 4.22
N GLN A 405 -11.93 -0.15 3.15
CA GLN A 405 -12.11 1.13 2.49
C GLN A 405 -13.52 1.29 1.94
N LEU A 406 -14.08 0.26 1.30
CA LEU A 406 -15.50 0.24 0.89
C LEU A 406 -16.42 0.46 2.10
N SER A 407 -16.20 -0.29 3.19
CA SER A 407 -17.02 -0.20 4.40
C SER A 407 -17.04 1.20 5.00
N VAL A 408 -15.88 1.88 5.01
CA VAL A 408 -15.76 3.28 5.45
C VAL A 408 -16.49 4.22 4.49
N MET A 409 -16.35 4.02 3.17
CA MET A 409 -17.02 4.83 2.17
C MET A 409 -18.55 4.73 2.28
N TYR A 410 -19.09 3.55 2.59
CA TYR A 410 -20.52 3.37 2.85
C TYR A 410 -20.97 4.13 4.11
N LEU A 411 -20.25 3.98 5.22
CA LEU A 411 -20.58 4.73 6.46
C LEU A 411 -20.55 6.24 6.24
N PHE A 412 -19.52 6.74 5.53
CA PHE A 412 -19.42 8.15 5.18
C PHE A 412 -20.57 8.62 4.29
N ALA A 413 -20.94 7.83 3.27
CA ALA A 413 -22.06 8.15 2.38
C ALA A 413 -23.39 8.18 3.13
N PHE A 414 -23.63 7.25 4.08
CA PHE A 414 -24.84 7.22 4.90
C PHE A 414 -24.92 8.43 5.82
N GLU A 415 -23.82 8.79 6.48
CA GLU A 415 -23.73 9.99 7.33
C GLU A 415 -23.96 11.26 6.52
N LEU A 416 -23.31 11.39 5.36
CA LEU A 416 -23.48 12.53 4.47
C LEU A 416 -24.92 12.66 3.96
N ALA A 417 -25.54 11.56 3.55
CA ALA A 417 -26.91 11.56 3.07
C ALA A 417 -27.92 11.93 4.18
N LEU A 418 -27.66 11.47 5.41
CA LEU A 418 -28.45 11.84 6.59
C LEU A 418 -28.28 13.33 6.92
N ALA A 419 -27.04 13.83 6.92
CA ALA A 419 -26.71 15.24 7.18
C ALA A 419 -27.32 16.19 6.13
N LYS A 420 -27.41 15.75 4.88
CA LYS A 420 -28.04 16.47 3.77
C LYS A 420 -29.57 16.30 3.69
N GLU A 421 -30.13 15.47 4.57
CA GLU A 421 -31.56 15.18 4.62
C GLU A 421 -32.10 14.57 3.30
N THR A 422 -31.24 13.92 2.51
CA THR A 422 -31.61 13.24 1.27
C THR A 422 -32.19 11.85 1.50
N ILE A 423 -31.88 11.24 2.65
CA ILE A 423 -32.51 10.01 3.14
C ILE A 423 -33.10 10.22 4.53
N SER A 424 -34.12 9.44 4.89
CA SER A 424 -34.70 9.47 6.22
C SER A 424 -33.82 8.74 7.24
N THR A 425 -33.98 9.06 8.53
CA THR A 425 -33.34 8.30 9.63
C THR A 425 -33.70 6.82 9.58
N ALA A 426 -34.93 6.46 9.19
CA ALA A 426 -35.35 5.07 9.07
C ALA A 426 -34.60 4.35 7.95
N GLU A 427 -34.42 5.00 6.80
CA GLU A 427 -33.65 4.44 5.69
C GLU A 427 -32.17 4.32 6.03
N CYS A 428 -31.57 5.32 6.67
CA CYS A 428 -30.20 5.25 7.16
C CYS A 428 -30.01 4.05 8.10
N LYS A 429 -30.91 3.85 9.06
CA LYS A 429 -30.87 2.68 9.96
C LYS A 429 -31.00 1.35 9.21
N ARG A 430 -31.84 1.28 8.18
CA ARG A 430 -31.97 0.10 7.31
C ARG A 430 -30.64 -0.23 6.62
N LEU A 431 -29.99 0.78 6.02
CA LEU A 431 -28.71 0.64 5.32
C LEU A 431 -27.59 0.23 6.29
N VAL A 432 -27.50 0.87 7.46
CA VAL A 432 -26.55 0.48 8.50
C VAL A 432 -26.78 -0.95 8.96
N SER A 433 -28.05 -1.35 9.18
CA SER A 433 -28.39 -2.73 9.51
C SER A 433 -28.03 -3.73 8.40
N ALA A 434 -28.12 -3.35 7.15
CA ALA A 434 -27.65 -4.18 6.05
C ALA A 434 -26.11 -4.29 6.06
N LEU A 435 -25.42 -3.18 6.26
CA LEU A 435 -23.94 -3.17 6.34
C LEU A 435 -23.41 -4.03 7.49
N THR A 436 -24.06 -4.03 8.65
CA THR A 436 -23.65 -4.87 9.80
C THR A 436 -23.75 -6.38 9.55
N LYS A 437 -24.45 -6.81 8.51
CA LYS A 437 -24.58 -8.22 8.08
C LYS A 437 -23.54 -8.62 7.04
N MET A 438 -22.76 -7.68 6.52
CA MET A 438 -21.77 -7.97 5.47
C MET A 438 -20.65 -8.92 5.94
N PRO A 439 -20.15 -8.89 7.19
CA PRO A 439 -19.19 -9.88 7.65
C PRO A 439 -19.64 -11.32 7.43
N GLU A 440 -20.89 -11.64 7.78
CA GLU A 440 -21.47 -12.98 7.62
C GLU A 440 -21.69 -13.32 6.13
N ALA A 441 -22.09 -12.35 5.32
CA ALA A 441 -22.26 -12.53 3.89
C ALA A 441 -20.90 -12.78 3.18
N VAL A 442 -19.86 -12.07 3.57
CA VAL A 442 -18.50 -12.28 3.06
C VAL A 442 -17.96 -13.64 3.46
N GLN A 443 -18.15 -14.05 4.73
CA GLN A 443 -17.77 -15.39 5.20
C GLN A 443 -18.48 -16.47 4.38
N TYR A 444 -19.76 -16.31 4.13
CA TYR A 444 -20.52 -17.25 3.30
C TYR A 444 -19.94 -17.39 1.88
N VAL A 445 -19.56 -16.26 1.26
CA VAL A 445 -18.92 -16.27 -0.08
C VAL A 445 -17.58 -16.99 -0.05
N ILE A 446 -16.73 -16.72 0.96
CA ILE A 446 -15.45 -17.41 1.12
C ILE A 446 -15.66 -18.92 1.20
N ASP A 447 -16.57 -19.37 2.07
CA ASP A 447 -16.81 -20.79 2.34
C ASP A 447 -17.43 -21.54 1.16
N ASN A 448 -18.20 -20.88 0.29
CA ASN A 448 -19.01 -21.52 -0.75
C ASN A 448 -18.51 -21.29 -2.18
N CYS A 449 -17.69 -20.25 -2.44
CA CYS A 449 -17.21 -19.94 -3.79
C CYS A 449 -15.80 -20.47 -4.07
N GLU A 450 -15.06 -20.87 -3.03
CA GLU A 450 -13.63 -21.21 -3.17
C GLU A 450 -13.39 -22.35 -4.17
N ASP A 451 -14.13 -23.45 -4.09
CA ASP A 451 -13.95 -24.60 -4.98
C ASP A 451 -14.30 -24.27 -6.43
N THR A 452 -15.35 -23.50 -6.67
CA THR A 452 -15.71 -23.01 -8.01
C THR A 452 -14.60 -22.11 -8.56
N CYS A 453 -14.08 -21.17 -7.77
CA CYS A 453 -12.97 -20.30 -8.15
C CYS A 453 -11.69 -21.10 -8.45
N LYS A 454 -11.35 -22.11 -7.64
CA LYS A 454 -10.24 -23.05 -7.90
C LYS A 454 -10.38 -23.73 -9.25
N PHE A 455 -11.57 -24.26 -9.54
CA PHE A 455 -11.83 -24.94 -10.80
C PHE A 455 -11.72 -23.98 -11.99
N VAL A 456 -12.35 -22.81 -11.92
CA VAL A 456 -12.29 -21.79 -12.98
C VAL A 456 -10.87 -21.29 -13.21
N ALA A 457 -10.08 -21.09 -12.14
CA ALA A 457 -8.68 -20.69 -12.22
C ALA A 457 -7.84 -21.68 -13.07
N THR A 458 -8.16 -22.99 -13.07
CA THR A 458 -7.47 -23.96 -13.93
C THR A 458 -7.66 -23.70 -15.43
N LYS A 459 -8.76 -23.02 -15.81
CA LYS A 459 -9.08 -22.66 -17.21
C LYS A 459 -8.31 -21.42 -17.69
N LEU A 460 -7.76 -20.65 -16.76
CA LEU A 460 -7.03 -19.42 -17.06
C LEU A 460 -5.49 -19.60 -17.11
N VAL A 461 -4.97 -20.79 -16.82
CA VAL A 461 -3.51 -21.05 -16.72
C VAL A 461 -2.76 -20.67 -18.00
N ALA A 462 -3.30 -21.04 -19.16
CA ALA A 462 -2.69 -20.78 -20.47
C ALA A 462 -3.13 -19.46 -21.12
N THR A 463 -3.89 -18.64 -20.38
CA THR A 463 -4.43 -17.38 -20.90
C THR A 463 -3.39 -16.28 -20.80
N ASP A 464 -3.17 -15.53 -21.88
CA ASP A 464 -2.28 -14.37 -21.89
C ASP A 464 -3.04 -13.05 -21.75
N SER A 465 -4.30 -13.01 -22.21
CA SER A 465 -5.16 -11.82 -22.16
C SER A 465 -6.62 -12.19 -21.92
N LEU A 466 -7.34 -11.35 -21.15
CA LEU A 466 -8.77 -11.48 -20.93
C LEU A 466 -9.42 -10.12 -20.64
N LEU A 467 -10.75 -10.09 -20.73
CA LEU A 467 -11.51 -8.88 -20.47
C LEU A 467 -12.44 -9.07 -19.24
N TYR A 468 -12.58 -7.99 -18.47
CA TYR A 468 -13.63 -7.86 -17.46
C TYR A 468 -14.72 -6.92 -17.97
N ILE A 469 -15.97 -7.24 -17.67
CA ILE A 469 -17.11 -6.38 -18.02
C ILE A 469 -18.12 -6.28 -16.88
N GLY A 470 -18.71 -5.09 -16.73
CA GLY A 470 -19.77 -4.82 -15.78
C GLY A 470 -20.53 -3.54 -16.11
N ARG A 471 -21.56 -3.23 -15.36
CA ARG A 471 -22.31 -1.96 -15.48
C ARG A 471 -22.53 -1.34 -14.10
N GLY A 472 -22.51 0.00 -14.02
CA GLY A 472 -22.71 0.71 -12.76
C GLY A 472 -21.66 0.29 -11.70
N LEU A 473 -22.12 -0.13 -10.52
CA LEU A 473 -21.25 -0.62 -9.45
C LEU A 473 -20.43 -1.86 -9.87
N ASP A 474 -21.00 -2.74 -10.70
CA ASP A 474 -20.30 -3.92 -11.22
C ASP A 474 -19.15 -3.55 -12.15
N TYR A 475 -19.20 -2.42 -12.86
CA TYR A 475 -18.08 -1.91 -13.64
C TYR A 475 -16.92 -1.45 -12.74
N ALA A 476 -17.22 -0.66 -11.71
CA ALA A 476 -16.21 -0.24 -10.74
C ALA A 476 -15.52 -1.46 -10.07
N LEU A 477 -16.31 -2.48 -9.74
CA LEU A 477 -15.83 -3.73 -9.19
C LEU A 477 -14.99 -4.55 -10.18
N SER A 478 -15.40 -4.59 -11.45
CA SER A 478 -14.67 -5.27 -12.52
C SER A 478 -13.27 -4.70 -12.73
N MET A 479 -13.08 -3.40 -12.51
CA MET A 479 -11.76 -2.75 -12.54
C MET A 479 -10.85 -3.30 -11.44
N GLU A 480 -11.37 -3.49 -10.24
CA GLU A 480 -10.60 -4.09 -9.14
C GLU A 480 -10.27 -5.57 -9.41
N GLY A 481 -11.23 -6.37 -9.88
CA GLY A 481 -10.98 -7.76 -10.27
C GLY A 481 -9.91 -7.89 -11.35
N SER A 482 -9.96 -7.04 -12.38
CA SER A 482 -8.94 -6.96 -13.42
C SER A 482 -7.56 -6.60 -12.85
N LEU A 483 -7.48 -5.61 -11.95
CA LEU A 483 -6.23 -5.23 -11.31
C LEU A 483 -5.65 -6.39 -10.49
N LYS A 484 -6.44 -7.03 -9.63
CA LYS A 484 -5.97 -8.17 -8.83
C LYS A 484 -5.43 -9.30 -9.70
N LEU A 485 -6.16 -9.66 -10.75
CA LEU A 485 -5.71 -10.74 -11.62
C LEU A 485 -4.38 -10.42 -12.31
N LYS A 486 -4.25 -9.21 -12.90
CA LYS A 486 -3.00 -8.83 -13.58
C LYS A 486 -1.80 -8.73 -12.64
N GLU A 487 -2.01 -8.24 -11.41
CA GLU A 487 -0.94 -8.11 -10.41
C GLU A 487 -0.31 -9.46 -10.06
N VAL A 488 -1.13 -10.48 -9.81
CA VAL A 488 -0.65 -11.75 -9.26
C VAL A 488 -0.43 -12.85 -10.29
N SER A 489 -1.09 -12.78 -11.45
CA SER A 489 -1.01 -13.82 -12.49
C SER A 489 -0.23 -13.41 -13.73
N TYR A 490 0.04 -12.11 -13.90
CA TYR A 490 0.65 -11.49 -15.08
C TYR A 490 -0.15 -11.69 -16.37
N ILE A 491 -1.43 -12.08 -16.28
CA ILE A 491 -2.35 -12.09 -17.40
C ILE A 491 -2.70 -10.63 -17.72
N HIS A 492 -2.52 -10.23 -18.97
CA HIS A 492 -3.01 -8.92 -19.40
C HIS A 492 -4.53 -8.89 -19.29
N SER A 493 -5.07 -8.00 -18.48
CA SER A 493 -6.52 -7.86 -18.31
C SER A 493 -6.94 -6.41 -18.31
N GLU A 494 -8.07 -6.13 -18.91
CA GLU A 494 -8.69 -4.80 -18.95
C GLU A 494 -10.16 -4.90 -18.53
N SER A 495 -10.67 -3.84 -17.93
CA SER A 495 -12.07 -3.75 -17.52
C SER A 495 -12.78 -2.69 -18.33
N TYR A 496 -13.99 -3.02 -18.83
CA TYR A 496 -14.81 -2.13 -19.62
C TYR A 496 -16.23 -2.05 -19.07
N ALA A 497 -16.82 -0.86 -19.18
CA ALA A 497 -18.27 -0.76 -19.06
C ALA A 497 -18.90 -1.61 -20.18
N ALA A 498 -19.72 -2.60 -19.82
CA ALA A 498 -20.17 -3.63 -20.76
C ALA A 498 -20.84 -3.07 -22.04
N GLY A 499 -21.51 -1.91 -21.93
CA GLY A 499 -22.08 -1.23 -23.09
C GLY A 499 -21.07 -0.59 -24.02
N GLU A 500 -19.88 -0.22 -23.50
CA GLU A 500 -18.82 0.44 -24.24
C GLU A 500 -18.04 -0.51 -25.17
N LEU A 501 -18.11 -1.83 -24.93
CA LEU A 501 -17.46 -2.82 -25.79
C LEU A 501 -17.75 -2.60 -27.28
N LYS A 502 -18.96 -2.21 -27.63
CA LYS A 502 -19.41 -2.00 -29.03
C LYS A 502 -18.67 -0.87 -29.75
N HIS A 503 -18.05 0.02 -29.00
CA HIS A 503 -17.40 1.21 -29.54
C HIS A 503 -15.89 1.00 -29.84
N GLY A 504 -15.48 -0.25 -30.00
CA GLY A 504 -14.11 -0.61 -30.43
C GLY A 504 -13.64 -1.95 -29.86
N THR A 505 -13.64 -2.09 -28.54
CA THR A 505 -13.02 -3.20 -27.80
C THR A 505 -13.56 -4.57 -28.16
N ILE A 506 -14.80 -4.67 -28.60
CA ILE A 506 -15.41 -5.95 -29.03
C ILE A 506 -14.64 -6.61 -30.20
N SER A 507 -13.83 -5.84 -30.93
CA SER A 507 -12.94 -6.37 -31.97
C SER A 507 -11.84 -7.29 -31.43
N LEU A 508 -11.57 -7.26 -30.11
CA LEU A 508 -10.61 -8.14 -29.44
C LEU A 508 -11.21 -9.48 -29.04
N ILE A 509 -12.54 -9.63 -29.18
CA ILE A 509 -13.21 -10.88 -28.87
C ILE A 509 -13.07 -11.82 -30.06
N ASP A 510 -12.40 -12.93 -29.82
CA ASP A 510 -12.18 -14.01 -30.76
C ASP A 510 -12.46 -15.36 -30.05
N GLU A 511 -12.31 -16.48 -30.77
CA GLU A 511 -12.56 -17.81 -30.22
C GLU A 511 -11.73 -18.06 -28.97
N ASP A 512 -12.40 -18.53 -27.91
CA ASP A 512 -11.83 -18.88 -26.62
C ASP A 512 -11.25 -17.70 -25.79
N VAL A 513 -11.37 -16.43 -26.20
CA VAL A 513 -10.96 -15.28 -25.36
C VAL A 513 -11.81 -15.26 -24.08
N PRO A 514 -11.21 -15.32 -22.88
CA PRO A 514 -11.98 -15.29 -21.65
C PRO A 514 -12.55 -13.89 -21.38
N VAL A 515 -13.83 -13.88 -20.99
CA VAL A 515 -14.51 -12.67 -20.53
C VAL A 515 -15.11 -12.94 -19.16
N ILE A 516 -14.70 -12.19 -18.15
CA ILE A 516 -15.26 -12.24 -16.79
C ILE A 516 -16.32 -11.14 -16.70
N ALA A 517 -17.57 -11.53 -16.58
CA ALA A 517 -18.71 -10.62 -16.44
C ALA A 517 -19.20 -10.59 -15.01
N VAL A 518 -19.43 -9.39 -14.47
CA VAL A 518 -20.06 -9.19 -13.16
C VAL A 518 -21.47 -8.65 -13.37
N ALA A 519 -22.48 -9.33 -12.78
CA ALA A 519 -23.89 -9.04 -12.95
C ALA A 519 -24.65 -9.21 -11.61
N THR A 520 -24.56 -8.20 -10.75
CA THR A 520 -25.15 -8.23 -9.39
C THR A 520 -26.23 -7.19 -9.17
N GLN A 521 -26.35 -6.17 -10.04
CA GLN A 521 -27.30 -5.07 -9.91
C GLN A 521 -28.61 -5.44 -10.60
N THR A 522 -29.65 -5.78 -9.85
CA THR A 522 -30.90 -6.39 -10.33
C THR A 522 -31.51 -5.67 -11.52
N ASP A 523 -31.63 -4.34 -11.45
CA ASP A 523 -32.27 -3.53 -12.49
C ASP A 523 -31.52 -3.54 -13.83
N ILE A 524 -30.21 -3.77 -13.81
CA ILE A 524 -29.35 -3.73 -15.00
C ILE A 524 -28.79 -5.10 -15.41
N ILE A 525 -29.05 -6.18 -14.64
CA ILE A 525 -28.71 -7.57 -15.00
C ILE A 525 -29.15 -7.88 -16.43
N PRO A 526 -30.42 -7.61 -16.89
CA PRO A 526 -30.82 -7.94 -18.25
C PRO A 526 -29.96 -7.27 -19.33
N LYS A 527 -29.45 -6.06 -19.06
CA LYS A 527 -28.55 -5.35 -19.97
C LYS A 527 -27.14 -5.94 -19.98
N THR A 528 -26.64 -6.33 -18.81
CA THR A 528 -25.33 -6.99 -18.68
C THR A 528 -25.36 -8.35 -19.36
N ILE A 529 -26.40 -9.16 -19.13
CA ILE A 529 -26.60 -10.46 -19.81
C ILE A 529 -26.69 -10.30 -21.33
N SER A 530 -27.35 -9.25 -21.83
CA SER A 530 -27.35 -8.98 -23.28
C SER A 530 -25.95 -8.78 -23.84
N ASN A 531 -25.05 -8.11 -23.10
CA ASN A 531 -23.64 -7.96 -23.50
C ASN A 531 -22.88 -9.28 -23.37
N VAL A 532 -23.18 -10.11 -22.37
CA VAL A 532 -22.62 -11.46 -22.23
C VAL A 532 -22.97 -12.30 -23.46
N VAL A 533 -24.23 -12.33 -23.85
CA VAL A 533 -24.69 -13.05 -25.07
C VAL A 533 -23.96 -12.51 -26.31
N GLU A 534 -23.74 -11.22 -26.40
CA GLU A 534 -23.06 -10.58 -27.52
C GLU A 534 -21.58 -11.00 -27.65
N VAL A 535 -20.82 -11.05 -26.56
CA VAL A 535 -19.43 -11.55 -26.59
C VAL A 535 -19.40 -13.07 -26.81
N LYS A 536 -20.34 -13.81 -26.22
CA LYS A 536 -20.47 -15.25 -26.41
C LYS A 536 -20.73 -15.62 -27.87
N SER A 537 -21.55 -14.84 -28.58
CA SER A 537 -21.82 -15.07 -30.01
C SER A 537 -20.60 -14.86 -30.92
N ARG A 538 -19.52 -14.30 -30.39
CA ARG A 538 -18.22 -14.10 -31.07
C ARG A 538 -17.15 -15.09 -30.64
N GLY A 539 -17.52 -16.10 -29.85
CA GLY A 539 -16.61 -17.18 -29.45
C GLY A 539 -16.00 -17.02 -28.05
N ALA A 540 -16.31 -15.95 -27.32
CA ALA A 540 -15.76 -15.74 -25.97
C ALA A 540 -16.07 -16.91 -25.02
N LYS A 541 -15.11 -17.21 -24.14
CA LYS A 541 -15.29 -18.07 -22.95
C LYS A 541 -15.78 -17.19 -21.80
N VAL A 542 -17.04 -17.33 -21.43
CA VAL A 542 -17.65 -16.47 -20.42
C VAL A 542 -17.61 -17.07 -19.02
N ILE A 543 -17.04 -16.34 -18.07
CA ILE A 543 -17.13 -16.57 -16.63
C ILE A 543 -18.06 -15.50 -16.08
N LEU A 544 -19.19 -15.92 -15.51
CA LEU A 544 -20.18 -15.00 -14.96
C LEU A 544 -20.16 -15.04 -13.43
N VAL A 545 -19.90 -13.90 -12.79
CA VAL A 545 -20.11 -13.70 -11.36
C VAL A 545 -21.45 -13.01 -11.18
N CYS A 546 -22.40 -13.68 -10.55
CA CYS A 546 -23.75 -13.16 -10.41
C CYS A 546 -24.44 -13.64 -9.12
N THR A 547 -25.57 -13.03 -8.80
CA THR A 547 -26.38 -13.48 -7.67
C THR A 547 -27.03 -14.83 -7.95
N ASP A 548 -27.33 -15.58 -6.89
CA ASP A 548 -28.06 -16.86 -6.94
C ASP A 548 -29.43 -16.73 -7.65
N ALA A 549 -30.08 -15.58 -7.54
CA ALA A 549 -31.31 -15.28 -8.25
C ALA A 549 -31.06 -15.17 -9.77
N CYS A 550 -30.02 -14.45 -10.18
CA CYS A 550 -29.64 -14.33 -11.59
C CYS A 550 -29.24 -15.70 -12.16
N ALA A 551 -28.46 -16.50 -11.43
CA ALA A 551 -28.01 -17.81 -11.87
C ALA A 551 -29.19 -18.77 -12.16
N ARG A 552 -30.23 -18.77 -11.33
CA ARG A 552 -31.45 -19.58 -11.52
C ARG A 552 -32.26 -19.21 -12.77
N GLU A 553 -32.20 -17.96 -13.20
CA GLU A 553 -32.93 -17.45 -14.37
C GLU A 553 -32.07 -17.51 -15.65
N LEU A 554 -30.80 -17.86 -15.54
CA LEU A 554 -29.88 -17.91 -16.66
C LEU A 554 -30.25 -19.03 -17.63
N LYS A 555 -30.33 -18.71 -18.92
CA LYS A 555 -30.55 -19.72 -19.96
C LYS A 555 -29.29 -20.53 -20.20
N ASP A 556 -29.44 -21.80 -20.53
CA ASP A 556 -28.35 -22.68 -20.90
C ASP A 556 -27.47 -22.07 -22.02
N GLY A 557 -26.15 -22.17 -21.85
CA GLY A 557 -25.17 -21.73 -22.83
C GLY A 557 -24.87 -20.22 -22.84
N VAL A 558 -25.44 -19.42 -21.95
CA VAL A 558 -25.12 -17.98 -21.82
C VAL A 558 -23.74 -17.79 -21.23
N ALA A 559 -23.36 -18.58 -20.23
CA ALA A 559 -22.02 -18.57 -19.63
C ALA A 559 -21.42 -19.99 -19.66
N ASP A 560 -20.10 -20.08 -19.75
CA ASP A 560 -19.37 -21.36 -19.66
C ASP A 560 -19.17 -21.78 -18.20
N TYR A 561 -18.97 -20.78 -17.33
CA TYR A 561 -18.77 -20.97 -15.89
C TYR A 561 -19.56 -19.90 -15.13
N VAL A 562 -20.20 -20.29 -14.04
CA VAL A 562 -20.95 -19.39 -13.17
C VAL A 562 -20.37 -19.47 -11.76
N ILE A 563 -20.08 -18.33 -11.16
CA ILE A 563 -19.71 -18.17 -9.75
C ILE A 563 -20.88 -17.47 -9.08
N GLU A 564 -21.62 -18.21 -8.27
CA GLU A 564 -22.83 -17.71 -7.60
C GLU A 564 -22.46 -17.09 -6.25
N ILE A 565 -23.05 -15.92 -5.97
CA ILE A 565 -22.95 -15.25 -4.68
C ILE A 565 -24.35 -14.97 -4.12
N PRO A 566 -24.50 -14.88 -2.78
CA PRO A 566 -25.79 -14.56 -2.20
C PRO A 566 -26.22 -13.13 -2.56
N HIS A 567 -27.52 -12.94 -2.81
CA HIS A 567 -28.07 -11.59 -2.95
C HIS A 567 -28.08 -10.91 -1.57
N THR A 568 -27.57 -9.69 -1.50
CA THR A 568 -27.60 -8.82 -0.32
C THR A 568 -28.34 -7.52 -0.67
N ASP A 569 -28.17 -6.45 0.10
CA ASP A 569 -28.62 -5.13 -0.36
C ASP A 569 -27.85 -4.74 -1.62
N GLU A 570 -28.56 -4.31 -2.66
CA GLU A 570 -27.95 -4.03 -3.98
C GLU A 570 -26.83 -3.01 -3.94
N LEU A 571 -26.96 -2.01 -3.08
CA LEU A 571 -25.95 -0.98 -2.89
C LEU A 571 -24.66 -1.57 -2.27
N LEU A 572 -24.76 -2.63 -1.48
CA LEU A 572 -23.66 -3.29 -0.77
C LEU A 572 -23.07 -4.49 -1.53
N MET A 573 -23.64 -4.88 -2.68
CA MET A 573 -23.15 -5.99 -3.49
C MET A 573 -21.64 -5.93 -3.81
N PRO A 574 -20.98 -4.77 -4.00
CA PRO A 574 -19.53 -4.69 -4.19
C PRO A 574 -18.73 -5.33 -3.07
N ILE A 575 -19.21 -5.34 -1.82
CA ILE A 575 -18.52 -5.95 -0.67
C ILE A 575 -18.45 -7.47 -0.83
N THR A 576 -19.52 -8.13 -1.27
CA THR A 576 -19.55 -9.60 -1.43
C THR A 576 -18.97 -10.03 -2.77
N ALA A 577 -19.24 -9.28 -3.84
CA ALA A 577 -18.86 -9.68 -5.20
C ALA A 577 -17.35 -9.51 -5.52
N VAL A 578 -16.60 -8.72 -4.74
CA VAL A 578 -15.13 -8.64 -4.89
C VAL A 578 -14.44 -9.93 -4.45
N VAL A 579 -15.00 -10.63 -3.47
CA VAL A 579 -14.36 -11.80 -2.83
C VAL A 579 -14.05 -12.93 -3.82
N PRO A 580 -15.00 -13.41 -4.64
CA PRO A 580 -14.68 -14.44 -5.63
C PRO A 580 -13.68 -13.98 -6.69
N LEU A 581 -13.62 -12.67 -7.02
CA LEU A 581 -12.61 -12.13 -7.94
C LEU A 581 -11.21 -12.19 -7.33
N GLN A 582 -11.08 -11.93 -6.03
CA GLN A 582 -9.82 -12.05 -5.30
C GLN A 582 -9.38 -13.52 -5.20
N ILE A 583 -10.30 -14.43 -4.86
CA ILE A 583 -10.05 -15.88 -4.78
C ILE A 583 -9.63 -16.43 -6.14
N LEU A 584 -10.31 -16.02 -7.22
CA LEU A 584 -9.99 -16.43 -8.59
C LEU A 584 -8.58 -15.96 -8.98
N ALA A 585 -8.22 -14.71 -8.68
CA ALA A 585 -6.89 -14.17 -8.94
C ALA A 585 -5.81 -14.95 -8.17
N TYR A 586 -6.04 -15.23 -6.88
CA TYR A 586 -5.15 -16.02 -6.04
C TYR A 586 -4.87 -17.42 -6.64
N TYR A 587 -5.91 -18.20 -6.94
CA TYR A 587 -5.73 -19.54 -7.48
C TYR A 587 -5.18 -19.56 -8.91
N THR A 588 -5.46 -18.54 -9.71
CA THR A 588 -4.82 -18.37 -11.01
C THR A 588 -3.31 -18.17 -10.87
N SER A 589 -2.87 -17.36 -9.90
CA SER A 589 -1.46 -17.18 -9.56
C SER A 589 -0.79 -18.50 -9.18
N ILE A 590 -1.39 -19.24 -8.24
CA ILE A 590 -0.88 -20.55 -7.77
C ILE A 590 -0.75 -21.53 -8.92
N ASN A 591 -1.79 -21.67 -9.75
CA ASN A 591 -1.80 -22.58 -10.88
C ASN A 591 -0.75 -22.23 -11.95
N ARG A 592 -0.32 -20.97 -12.03
CA ARG A 592 0.78 -20.50 -12.89
C ARG A 592 2.15 -20.61 -12.22
N GLY A 593 2.24 -21.11 -10.99
CA GLY A 593 3.50 -21.22 -10.22
C GLY A 593 4.08 -19.89 -9.77
N ILE A 594 3.24 -18.87 -9.59
CA ILE A 594 3.63 -17.50 -9.19
C ILE A 594 3.33 -17.33 -7.70
N ASP A 595 4.23 -16.69 -6.96
CA ASP A 595 4.01 -16.30 -5.57
C ASP A 595 3.05 -15.10 -5.51
N PRO A 596 1.81 -15.25 -5.00
CA PRO A 596 0.83 -14.18 -4.97
C PRO A 596 1.18 -13.07 -3.97
N ASP A 597 2.00 -13.37 -2.95
CA ASP A 597 2.38 -12.39 -1.93
C ASP A 597 3.43 -11.40 -2.44
N LYS A 598 4.28 -11.84 -3.38
CA LYS A 598 5.43 -11.08 -3.89
C LYS A 598 5.47 -11.10 -5.42
N PRO A 599 4.48 -10.51 -6.09
CA PRO A 599 4.46 -10.46 -7.56
C PRO A 599 5.60 -9.58 -8.07
N LYS A 600 6.20 -10.01 -9.21
CA LYS A 600 7.33 -9.29 -9.81
C LYS A 600 6.96 -7.84 -10.12
N ASN A 601 7.95 -6.93 -10.00
CA ASN A 601 7.83 -5.51 -10.34
C ASN A 601 6.74 -4.75 -9.57
N LEU A 602 6.30 -5.25 -8.41
CA LEU A 602 5.34 -4.57 -7.54
C LEU A 602 5.87 -4.45 -6.12
N ALA A 603 5.48 -3.40 -5.45
CA ALA A 603 5.74 -3.17 -4.04
C ALA A 603 4.43 -2.83 -3.32
N LYS A 604 4.35 -3.16 -2.01
CA LYS A 604 3.13 -2.94 -1.21
C LYS A 604 2.71 -1.47 -1.13
N SER A 605 3.66 -0.55 -1.15
CA SER A 605 3.40 0.89 -1.11
C SER A 605 4.44 1.64 -1.92
N VAL A 606 4.03 2.65 -2.69
CA VAL A 606 4.89 3.48 -3.53
C VAL A 606 5.08 4.82 -2.84
N THR A 607 6.27 5.06 -2.26
CA THR A 607 6.60 6.28 -1.50
C THR A 607 7.58 7.18 -2.23
N VAL A 608 7.80 6.93 -3.50
CA VAL A 608 8.62 7.74 -4.40
C VAL A 608 7.81 8.03 -5.66
N GLU A 609 8.14 9.12 -6.30
CA GLU A 609 7.57 9.52 -7.58
C GLU A 609 8.32 8.89 -8.75
#